data_e107175edfd1ca5b1c8a22293708205b
#
_entry.id   e107175edfd1ca5b1c8a22293708205b
#
_cell.length_a   1.000
_cell.length_b   1.000
_cell.length_c   1.000
_cell.angle_alpha   90.00
_cell.angle_beta   90.00
_cell.angle_gamma   90.00
#
_symmetry.space_group_name_H-M   'P 1'
#
loop_
_entity.id
_entity.type
_entity.pdbx_description
1 polymer ?
#
loop_
_entity_poly.entity_id
_entity_poly.type
_entity_poly.pdbx_seq_one_letter_code
_entity_poly.pdbx_strand_id
1 'polypeptide(L)'
;AANKLPAPAQWVDLVKPLYFGHVAMSSPSRSGTTHLTVETMLQGEGWDKGWSQLLASAGNCAAITERSFGVPDGVNNGQYGIGLVIDFFGLAGKYSGFPVEFAYPSVTAVVPANIALVAGAKNAAEARKFIAFSVSAEGQELLLDPKISRLPILPPEAMKTKWPAGYPNAFEIAKRAKVQFDSDLSEARYNVVSSMFDQTITFRLKEL
;
A
#
# COMPACT_ATOMS: atom_id res chain seq x y z
N ALA A 1 19.95 -1.18 5.69
CA ALA A 1 20.69 -1.46 6.92
C ALA A 1 22.07 -0.73 6.98
N ALA A 2 22.75 -0.52 5.84
CA ALA A 2 24.07 0.14 5.83
C ALA A 2 23.98 1.60 6.33
N ASN A 3 22.92 2.32 6.03
CA ASN A 3 22.79 3.75 6.36
C ASN A 3 22.09 4.02 7.70
N LYS A 4 21.67 3.00 8.44
CA LYS A 4 20.98 3.10 9.74
C LYS A 4 19.87 4.18 9.77
N LEU A 5 19.13 4.33 8.68
CA LEU A 5 18.03 5.27 8.61
C LEU A 5 16.93 4.87 9.60
N PRO A 6 16.43 5.80 10.42
CA PRO A 6 15.27 5.52 11.27
C PRO A 6 14.05 5.19 10.39
N ALA A 7 13.21 4.26 10.84
CA ALA A 7 11.98 3.95 10.14
C ALA A 7 11.01 5.15 10.23
N PRO A 8 10.42 5.62 9.11
CA PRO A 8 9.40 6.63 9.15
C PRO A 8 8.11 6.05 9.79
N ALA A 9 7.46 6.83 10.63
CA ALA A 9 6.21 6.45 11.29
C ALA A 9 4.99 7.09 10.63
N GLN A 10 5.17 8.23 9.97
CA GLN A 10 4.10 9.03 9.35
C GLN A 10 4.57 9.53 7.97
N TRP A 11 3.60 9.92 7.11
CA TRP A 11 3.90 10.50 5.80
C TRP A 11 4.80 11.73 5.88
N VAL A 12 4.54 12.61 6.87
CA VAL A 12 5.36 13.80 7.09
C VAL A 12 6.81 13.51 7.44
N ASP A 13 7.13 12.31 7.89
CA ASP A 13 8.53 11.94 8.14
C ASP A 13 9.32 11.88 6.84
N LEU A 14 8.68 11.51 5.73
CA LEU A 14 9.33 11.36 4.43
C LEU A 14 9.87 12.68 3.84
N VAL A 15 9.42 13.83 4.38
CA VAL A 15 9.93 15.14 3.94
C VAL A 15 11.27 15.52 4.60
N LYS A 16 11.75 14.73 5.57
CA LYS A 16 13.00 15.02 6.29
C LYS A 16 14.21 14.83 5.37
N PRO A 17 15.17 15.77 5.36
CA PRO A 17 16.36 15.70 4.49
C PRO A 17 17.20 14.43 4.65
N LEU A 18 17.12 13.77 5.82
CA LEU A 18 17.85 12.52 6.06
C LEU A 18 17.42 11.37 5.13
N TYR A 19 16.26 11.46 4.48
CA TYR A 19 15.75 10.47 3.53
C TYR A 19 16.07 10.82 2.07
N PHE A 20 16.81 11.89 1.82
CA PHE A 20 17.20 12.30 0.46
C PHE A 20 17.88 11.15 -0.29
N GLY A 21 17.35 10.83 -1.48
CA GLY A 21 17.83 9.73 -2.32
C GLY A 21 17.53 8.33 -1.80
N HIS A 22 16.63 8.18 -0.80
CA HIS A 22 16.31 6.87 -0.22
C HIS A 22 14.86 6.44 -0.39
N VAL A 23 13.96 7.34 -0.76
CA VAL A 23 12.53 7.04 -0.94
C VAL A 23 12.27 6.55 -2.36
N ALA A 24 11.37 5.58 -2.51
CA ALA A 24 10.85 5.16 -3.80
C ALA A 24 9.32 5.00 -3.75
N MET A 25 8.67 5.39 -4.82
CA MET A 25 7.25 5.18 -5.06
C MET A 25 7.00 4.93 -6.55
N SER A 26 5.79 4.56 -6.92
CA SER A 26 5.38 4.52 -8.32
C SER A 26 4.53 5.74 -8.67
N SER A 27 4.13 5.91 -9.94
CA SER A 27 3.17 6.92 -10.33
C SER A 27 1.72 6.44 -10.14
N PRO A 28 0.78 7.27 -9.66
CA PRO A 28 -0.64 6.93 -9.56
C PRO A 28 -1.28 6.61 -10.92
N SER A 29 -0.80 7.19 -12.02
CA SER A 29 -1.29 6.90 -13.37
C SER A 29 -0.99 5.49 -13.85
N ARG A 30 0.00 4.81 -13.24
CA ARG A 30 0.49 3.49 -13.62
C ARG A 30 0.30 2.42 -12.55
N SER A 31 -0.12 2.83 -11.35
CA SER A 31 -0.26 1.97 -10.19
C SER A 31 -1.49 2.33 -9.37
N GLY A 32 -2.47 1.44 -9.35
CA GLY A 32 -3.65 1.59 -8.50
C GLY A 32 -3.27 1.66 -7.02
N THR A 33 -2.24 0.96 -6.59
CA THR A 33 -1.68 1.07 -5.23
C THR A 33 -1.22 2.48 -4.92
N THR A 34 -0.45 3.09 -5.83
CA THR A 34 0.04 4.46 -5.60
C THR A 34 -1.10 5.46 -5.66
N HIS A 35 -2.08 5.25 -6.55
CA HIS A 35 -3.28 6.08 -6.56
C HIS A 35 -4.01 6.04 -5.21
N LEU A 36 -4.27 4.85 -4.65
CA LEU A 36 -4.87 4.70 -3.33
C LEU A 36 -4.03 5.36 -2.23
N THR A 37 -2.70 5.26 -2.30
CA THR A 37 -1.80 5.90 -1.32
C THR A 37 -1.87 7.41 -1.39
N VAL A 38 -1.78 7.99 -2.60
CA VAL A 38 -1.89 9.43 -2.84
C VAL A 38 -3.25 9.94 -2.37
N GLU A 39 -4.33 9.25 -2.78
CA GLU A 39 -5.70 9.60 -2.35
C GLU A 39 -5.87 9.51 -0.82
N THR A 40 -5.30 8.51 -0.18
CA THR A 40 -5.33 8.41 1.28
C THR A 40 -4.65 9.61 1.94
N MET A 41 -3.52 10.07 1.42
CA MET A 41 -2.86 11.28 1.91
C MET A 41 -3.71 12.53 1.66
N LEU A 42 -4.26 12.69 0.46
CA LEU A 42 -5.08 13.85 0.10
C LEU A 42 -6.39 13.91 0.87
N GLN A 43 -7.04 12.77 1.11
CA GLN A 43 -8.28 12.70 1.89
C GLN A 43 -8.03 12.89 3.38
N GLY A 44 -6.91 12.37 3.90
CA GLY A 44 -6.61 12.42 5.32
C GLY A 44 -5.96 13.72 5.80
N GLU A 45 -5.14 14.35 4.96
CA GLU A 45 -4.43 15.59 5.30
C GLU A 45 -5.10 16.84 4.69
N GLY A 46 -6.02 16.66 3.74
CA GLY A 46 -6.57 17.71 2.91
C GLY A 46 -5.75 17.95 1.64
N TRP A 47 -6.39 18.56 0.63
CA TRP A 47 -5.82 18.72 -0.71
C TRP A 47 -4.48 19.47 -0.71
N ASP A 48 -4.44 20.67 -0.16
CA ASP A 48 -3.26 21.54 -0.21
C ASP A 48 -2.09 20.98 0.60
N LYS A 49 -2.38 20.53 1.83
CA LYS A 49 -1.38 19.94 2.71
C LYS A 49 -0.88 18.61 2.18
N GLY A 50 -1.77 17.76 1.67
CA GLY A 50 -1.41 16.48 1.06
C GLY A 50 -0.49 16.65 -0.13
N TRP A 51 -0.79 17.57 -1.05
CA TRP A 51 0.07 17.89 -2.18
C TRP A 51 1.42 18.47 -1.74
N SER A 52 1.43 19.36 -0.76
CA SER A 52 2.67 19.91 -0.22
C SER A 52 3.57 18.80 0.35
N GLN A 53 3.01 17.84 1.08
CA GLN A 53 3.76 16.70 1.60
C GLN A 53 4.24 15.76 0.49
N LEU A 54 3.42 15.50 -0.53
CA LEU A 54 3.80 14.66 -1.68
C LEU A 54 4.98 15.26 -2.45
N LEU A 55 4.92 16.56 -2.78
CA LEU A 55 5.99 17.26 -3.47
C LEU A 55 7.29 17.28 -2.65
N ALA A 56 7.20 17.60 -1.35
CA ALA A 56 8.36 17.60 -0.48
C ALA A 56 8.95 16.19 -0.30
N SER A 57 8.12 15.15 -0.24
CA SER A 57 8.58 13.75 -0.18
C SER A 57 9.21 13.31 -1.50
N ALA A 58 8.70 13.81 -2.62
CA ALA A 58 9.24 13.54 -3.96
C ALA A 58 10.67 14.08 -4.12
N GLY A 59 11.01 15.21 -3.49
CA GLY A 59 12.38 15.72 -3.43
C GLY A 59 13.36 14.76 -2.73
N ASN A 60 12.87 13.83 -1.91
CA ASN A 60 13.67 12.78 -1.28
C ASN A 60 13.66 11.46 -2.08
N CYS A 61 12.95 11.37 -3.20
CA CYS A 61 12.85 10.14 -3.97
C CYS A 61 14.12 9.86 -4.79
N ALA A 62 14.62 8.62 -4.65
CA ALA A 62 15.62 8.05 -5.55
C ALA A 62 15.00 7.68 -6.91
N ALA A 63 13.71 7.27 -6.91
CA ALA A 63 13.04 6.83 -8.11
C ALA A 63 11.52 6.91 -8.02
N ILE A 64 10.89 7.19 -9.16
CA ILE A 64 9.48 6.89 -9.43
C ILE A 64 9.45 5.68 -10.37
N THR A 65 9.09 4.51 -9.84
CA THR A 65 9.08 3.26 -10.60
C THR A 65 7.89 3.21 -11.56
N GLU A 66 8.06 2.50 -12.67
CA GLU A 66 7.01 2.38 -13.66
C GLU A 66 5.80 1.55 -13.17
N ARG A 67 6.08 0.55 -12.33
CA ARG A 67 5.07 -0.35 -11.76
C ARG A 67 5.23 -0.47 -10.25
N SER A 68 4.13 -0.72 -9.56
CA SER A 68 4.11 -0.82 -8.08
C SER A 68 5.06 -1.88 -7.52
N PHE A 69 5.28 -3.00 -8.23
CA PHE A 69 6.18 -4.07 -7.77
C PHE A 69 7.67 -3.71 -7.88
N GLY A 70 8.05 -2.73 -8.71
CA GLY A 70 9.43 -2.24 -8.77
C GLY A 70 9.91 -1.60 -7.47
N VAL A 71 8.98 -1.07 -6.66
CA VAL A 71 9.31 -0.47 -5.36
C VAL A 71 9.73 -1.55 -4.34
N PRO A 72 8.92 -2.58 -4.03
CA PRO A 72 9.31 -3.61 -3.07
C PRO A 72 10.54 -4.39 -3.53
N ASP A 73 10.71 -4.64 -4.83
CA ASP A 73 11.90 -5.30 -5.37
C ASP A 73 13.16 -4.49 -5.06
N GLY A 74 13.12 -3.18 -5.31
CA GLY A 74 14.25 -2.28 -5.01
C GLY A 74 14.56 -2.16 -3.53
N VAL A 75 13.55 -2.19 -2.66
CA VAL A 75 13.75 -2.18 -1.19
C VAL A 75 14.33 -3.51 -0.72
N ASN A 76 13.80 -4.63 -1.20
CA ASN A 76 14.26 -5.97 -0.82
C ASN A 76 15.73 -6.22 -1.21
N ASN A 77 16.18 -5.70 -2.34
CA ASN A 77 17.56 -5.84 -2.79
C ASN A 77 18.49 -4.70 -2.31
N GLY A 78 17.97 -3.76 -1.51
CA GLY A 78 18.76 -2.68 -0.91
C GLY A 78 19.04 -1.48 -1.84
N GLN A 79 18.40 -1.41 -2.99
CA GLN A 79 18.51 -0.28 -3.91
C GLN A 79 17.85 0.99 -3.34
N TYR A 80 16.74 0.82 -2.62
CA TYR A 80 16.03 1.90 -1.92
C TYR A 80 15.98 1.63 -0.42
N GLY A 81 16.01 2.68 0.38
CA GLY A 81 15.89 2.59 1.83
C GLY A 81 14.44 2.48 2.30
N ILE A 82 13.53 3.15 1.60
CA ILE A 82 12.10 3.26 1.94
C ILE A 82 11.29 3.12 0.67
N GLY A 83 10.24 2.30 0.70
CA GLY A 83 9.30 2.14 -0.40
C GLY A 83 7.85 2.39 0.03
N LEU A 84 7.10 3.15 -0.78
CA LEU A 84 5.66 3.30 -0.61
C LEU A 84 4.97 2.18 -1.38
N VAL A 85 4.35 1.26 -0.65
CA VAL A 85 3.77 0.04 -1.20
C VAL A 85 2.44 -0.29 -0.53
N ILE A 86 1.63 -1.13 -1.19
CA ILE A 86 0.52 -1.80 -0.52
C ILE A 86 1.07 -2.81 0.49
N ASP A 87 0.35 -3.01 1.58
CA ASP A 87 0.81 -3.77 2.75
C ASP A 87 1.32 -5.18 2.43
N PHE A 88 0.61 -5.93 1.59
CA PHE A 88 1.02 -7.31 1.30
C PHE A 88 2.38 -7.42 0.60
N PHE A 89 2.84 -6.41 -0.13
CA PHE A 89 4.20 -6.40 -0.67
C PHE A 89 5.25 -6.26 0.44
N GLY A 90 5.01 -5.33 1.38
CA GLY A 90 5.91 -5.16 2.53
C GLY A 90 5.90 -6.38 3.45
N LEU A 91 4.72 -6.94 3.71
CA LEU A 91 4.56 -8.14 4.53
C LEU A 91 5.20 -9.37 3.88
N ALA A 92 5.00 -9.56 2.56
CA ALA A 92 5.64 -10.65 1.82
C ALA A 92 7.17 -10.54 1.89
N GLY A 93 7.76 -9.36 1.74
CA GLY A 93 9.19 -9.15 1.92
C GLY A 93 9.65 -9.53 3.32
N LYS A 94 8.98 -9.01 4.36
CA LYS A 94 9.29 -9.31 5.76
C LYS A 94 9.21 -10.81 6.09
N TYR A 95 8.10 -11.47 5.74
CA TYR A 95 7.88 -12.87 6.07
C TYR A 95 8.61 -13.85 5.14
N SER A 96 9.14 -13.39 4.02
CA SER A 96 10.09 -14.15 3.18
C SER A 96 11.53 -14.05 3.65
N GLY A 97 11.79 -13.33 4.75
CA GLY A 97 13.12 -13.25 5.36
C GLY A 97 14.01 -12.12 4.85
N PHE A 98 13.51 -11.21 4.05
CA PHE A 98 14.24 -9.99 3.73
C PHE A 98 14.38 -9.09 4.97
N PRO A 99 15.49 -8.35 5.13
CA PRO A 99 15.72 -7.46 6.26
C PRO A 99 14.92 -6.15 6.12
N VAL A 100 13.62 -6.27 5.98
CA VAL A 100 12.68 -5.16 5.79
C VAL A 100 11.59 -5.18 6.85
N GLU A 101 11.06 -4.00 7.16
CA GLU A 101 9.91 -3.81 8.03
C GLU A 101 8.80 -3.07 7.29
N PHE A 102 7.56 -3.22 7.75
CA PHE A 102 6.41 -2.51 7.22
C PHE A 102 5.74 -1.68 8.32
N ALA A 103 5.48 -0.41 8.04
CA ALA A 103 4.83 0.53 8.95
C ALA A 103 3.51 1.04 8.36
N TYR A 104 2.47 1.09 9.20
CA TYR A 104 1.20 1.73 8.87
C TYR A 104 1.16 3.12 9.51
N PRO A 105 1.16 4.22 8.73
CA PRO A 105 0.99 5.55 9.31
C PRO A 105 -0.44 5.74 9.86
N SER A 106 -0.64 6.75 10.72
CA SER A 106 -1.99 7.03 11.27
C SER A 106 -2.96 7.54 10.21
N VAL A 107 -2.46 8.27 9.21
CA VAL A 107 -3.21 8.64 8.01
C VAL A 107 -3.11 7.47 7.04
N THR A 108 -3.93 6.47 7.25
CA THR A 108 -4.06 5.28 6.40
C THR A 108 -5.52 4.94 6.22
N ALA A 109 -5.82 4.13 5.22
CA ALA A 109 -7.15 3.59 4.97
C ALA A 109 -7.05 2.07 4.83
N VAL A 110 -8.08 1.36 5.29
CA VAL A 110 -8.25 -0.07 5.02
C VAL A 110 -9.28 -0.20 3.91
N VAL A 111 -8.82 -0.60 2.74
CA VAL A 111 -9.66 -0.80 1.56
C VAL A 111 -9.68 -2.30 1.24
N PRO A 112 -10.78 -3.01 1.53
CA PRO A 112 -10.86 -4.44 1.26
C PRO A 112 -10.79 -4.73 -0.24
N ALA A 113 -10.05 -5.77 -0.62
CA ALA A 113 -10.10 -6.30 -1.97
C ALA A 113 -11.45 -6.98 -2.23
N ASN A 114 -11.95 -6.87 -3.44
CA ASN A 114 -13.22 -7.44 -3.84
C ASN A 114 -13.04 -8.59 -4.84
N ILE A 115 -13.95 -9.55 -4.80
CA ILE A 115 -14.09 -10.61 -5.80
C ILE A 115 -15.53 -10.61 -6.30
N ALA A 116 -15.73 -10.67 -7.61
CA ALA A 116 -17.04 -10.64 -8.22
C ALA A 116 -17.18 -11.67 -9.33
N LEU A 117 -18.39 -12.14 -9.52
CA LEU A 117 -18.77 -12.98 -10.66
C LEU A 117 -19.04 -12.08 -11.88
N VAL A 118 -18.30 -12.30 -12.95
CA VAL A 118 -18.52 -11.58 -14.21
C VAL A 118 -19.83 -12.04 -14.86
N ALA A 119 -20.61 -11.08 -15.35
CA ALA A 119 -21.85 -11.40 -16.09
C ALA A 119 -21.51 -12.24 -17.34
N GLY A 120 -22.28 -13.31 -17.57
CA GLY A 120 -22.04 -14.23 -18.70
C GLY A 120 -20.87 -15.20 -18.49
N ALA A 121 -20.31 -15.33 -17.30
CA ALA A 121 -19.24 -16.29 -17.00
C ALA A 121 -19.67 -17.73 -17.37
N LYS A 122 -18.87 -18.42 -18.18
CA LYS A 122 -19.18 -19.79 -18.66
C LYS A 122 -19.27 -20.79 -17.52
N ASN A 123 -18.47 -20.66 -16.50
CA ASN A 123 -18.38 -21.55 -15.34
C ASN A 123 -18.91 -20.87 -14.06
N ALA A 124 -20.07 -20.21 -14.16
CA ALA A 124 -20.64 -19.41 -13.07
C ALA A 124 -20.85 -20.22 -11.77
N ALA A 125 -21.25 -21.49 -11.85
CA ALA A 125 -21.46 -22.34 -10.69
C ALA A 125 -20.14 -22.58 -9.91
N GLU A 126 -19.06 -22.91 -10.61
CA GLU A 126 -17.74 -23.14 -10.00
C GLU A 126 -17.12 -21.83 -9.49
N ALA A 127 -17.30 -20.72 -10.21
CA ALA A 127 -16.88 -19.41 -9.75
C ALA A 127 -17.57 -19.00 -8.43
N ARG A 128 -18.86 -19.30 -8.28
CA ARG A 128 -19.58 -19.06 -7.01
C ARG A 128 -19.01 -19.89 -5.86
N LYS A 129 -18.65 -21.16 -6.10
CA LYS A 129 -18.00 -22.01 -5.10
C LYS A 129 -16.64 -21.42 -4.68
N PHE A 130 -15.86 -20.95 -5.65
CA PHE A 130 -14.57 -20.31 -5.37
C PHE A 130 -14.74 -19.01 -4.56
N ILE A 131 -15.71 -18.17 -4.90
CA ILE A 131 -16.01 -16.94 -4.14
C ILE A 131 -16.40 -17.31 -2.70
N ALA A 132 -17.29 -18.29 -2.51
CA ALA A 132 -17.69 -18.76 -1.19
C ALA A 132 -16.51 -19.30 -0.39
N PHE A 133 -15.62 -20.08 -1.01
CA PHE A 133 -14.39 -20.55 -0.39
C PHE A 133 -13.46 -19.39 0.01
N SER A 134 -13.29 -18.40 -0.87
CA SER A 134 -12.39 -17.28 -0.62
C SER A 134 -12.74 -16.46 0.63
N VAL A 135 -14.04 -16.41 0.99
CA VAL A 135 -14.51 -15.70 2.20
C VAL A 135 -14.78 -16.63 3.38
N SER A 136 -14.57 -17.94 3.23
CA SER A 136 -14.68 -18.91 4.33
C SER A 136 -13.49 -18.82 5.28
N ALA A 137 -13.64 -19.36 6.50
CA ALA A 137 -12.52 -19.44 7.45
C ALA A 137 -11.32 -20.15 6.84
N GLU A 138 -11.52 -21.28 6.16
CA GLU A 138 -10.47 -22.06 5.50
C GLU A 138 -9.75 -21.23 4.41
N GLY A 139 -10.48 -20.56 3.54
CA GLY A 139 -9.90 -19.70 2.50
C GLY A 139 -9.15 -18.49 3.09
N GLN A 140 -9.67 -17.91 4.17
CA GLN A 140 -9.03 -16.78 4.83
C GLN A 140 -7.76 -17.18 5.61
N GLU A 141 -7.70 -18.40 6.14
CA GLU A 141 -6.50 -18.93 6.80
C GLU A 141 -5.31 -19.04 5.84
N LEU A 142 -5.54 -19.34 4.56
CA LEU A 142 -4.48 -19.36 3.55
C LEU A 142 -3.79 -18.01 3.37
N LEU A 143 -4.47 -16.91 3.65
CA LEU A 143 -3.89 -15.57 3.53
C LEU A 143 -2.75 -15.31 4.52
N LEU A 144 -2.71 -16.09 5.63
CA LEU A 144 -1.66 -16.02 6.64
C LEU A 144 -0.37 -16.76 6.23
N ASP A 145 -0.40 -17.52 5.13
CA ASP A 145 0.82 -18.18 4.62
C ASP A 145 1.88 -17.12 4.26
N PRO A 146 3.14 -17.26 4.71
CA PRO A 146 4.23 -16.33 4.42
C PRO A 146 4.41 -16.01 2.93
N LYS A 147 4.05 -16.94 2.04
CA LYS A 147 4.11 -16.74 0.59
C LYS A 147 2.96 -15.87 0.03
N ILE A 148 1.88 -15.72 0.81
CA ILE A 148 0.71 -14.93 0.43
C ILE A 148 0.69 -13.61 1.18
N SER A 149 0.88 -13.64 2.50
CA SER A 149 1.06 -12.49 3.40
C SER A 149 0.00 -11.40 3.23
N ARG A 150 -1.29 -11.80 3.23
CA ARG A 150 -2.41 -10.85 3.14
C ARG A 150 -3.19 -10.80 4.43
N LEU A 151 -3.86 -9.66 4.67
CA LEU A 151 -4.70 -9.51 5.85
C LEU A 151 -6.06 -10.20 5.63
N PRO A 152 -6.45 -11.15 6.50
CA PRO A 152 -7.79 -11.72 6.46
C PRO A 152 -8.88 -10.69 6.75
N ILE A 153 -10.05 -10.87 6.12
CA ILE A 153 -11.26 -10.10 6.42
C ILE A 153 -12.07 -10.69 7.58
N LEU A 154 -11.72 -11.89 8.04
CA LEU A 154 -12.30 -12.49 9.22
C LEU A 154 -11.44 -12.16 10.44
N PRO A 155 -12.06 -11.88 11.60
CA PRO A 155 -11.32 -11.64 12.83
C PRO A 155 -10.67 -12.94 13.34
N PRO A 156 -9.59 -12.86 14.14
CA PRO A 156 -8.86 -14.03 14.62
C PRO A 156 -9.72 -15.09 15.29
N GLU A 157 -10.75 -14.68 16.04
CA GLU A 157 -11.68 -15.55 16.74
C GLU A 157 -12.60 -16.37 15.81
N ALA A 158 -12.77 -15.93 14.56
CA ALA A 158 -13.56 -16.64 13.54
C ALA A 158 -12.73 -17.67 12.76
N MET A 159 -11.43 -17.77 13.03
CA MET A 159 -10.50 -18.67 12.35
C MET A 159 -9.98 -19.75 13.29
N LYS A 160 -9.69 -20.94 12.74
CA LYS A 160 -9.13 -22.06 13.51
C LYS A 160 -7.63 -21.92 13.73
N THR A 161 -6.95 -21.37 12.72
CA THR A 161 -5.50 -21.20 12.74
C THR A 161 -5.13 -19.98 13.58
N LYS A 162 -4.18 -20.17 14.49
CA LYS A 162 -3.64 -19.05 15.27
C LYS A 162 -2.82 -18.12 14.36
N TRP A 163 -3.11 -16.84 14.44
CA TRP A 163 -2.36 -15.84 13.72
C TRP A 163 -0.88 -15.84 14.11
N PRO A 164 0.04 -15.67 13.16
CA PRO A 164 1.46 -15.55 13.48
C PRO A 164 1.71 -14.38 14.46
N ALA A 165 2.65 -14.56 15.37
CA ALA A 165 2.97 -13.52 16.34
C ALA A 165 3.41 -12.23 15.64
N GLY A 166 2.79 -11.11 16.01
CA GLY A 166 3.07 -9.82 15.42
C GLY A 166 2.51 -9.61 14.01
N TYR A 167 1.72 -10.56 13.48
CA TYR A 167 1.03 -10.37 12.20
C TYR A 167 -0.03 -9.27 12.33
N PRO A 168 -0.07 -8.29 11.41
CA PRO A 168 -0.98 -7.16 11.55
C PRO A 168 -2.45 -7.59 11.38
N ASN A 169 -3.33 -6.93 12.12
CA ASN A 169 -4.76 -7.17 12.11
C ASN A 169 -5.48 -5.99 11.45
N ALA A 170 -6.22 -6.27 10.36
CA ALA A 170 -6.94 -5.26 9.60
C ALA A 170 -7.95 -4.47 10.47
N PHE A 171 -8.60 -5.14 11.42
CA PHE A 171 -9.58 -4.50 12.33
C PHE A 171 -8.88 -3.52 13.28
N GLU A 172 -7.71 -3.87 13.82
CA GLU A 172 -6.94 -2.98 14.68
C GLU A 172 -6.34 -1.81 13.90
N ILE A 173 -5.93 -2.05 12.65
CA ILE A 173 -5.48 -0.98 11.75
C ILE A 173 -6.65 -0.04 11.45
N ALA A 174 -7.83 -0.56 11.10
CA ALA A 174 -9.02 0.24 10.82
C ALA A 174 -9.45 1.11 12.01
N LYS A 175 -9.39 0.58 13.25
CA LYS A 175 -9.68 1.35 14.47
C LYS A 175 -8.76 2.56 14.66
N ARG A 176 -7.49 2.45 14.22
CA ARG A 176 -6.49 3.51 14.34
C ARG A 176 -6.41 4.43 13.14
N ALA A 177 -6.96 3.99 12.00
CA ALA A 177 -6.95 4.72 10.76
C ALA A 177 -7.73 6.04 10.89
N LYS A 178 -7.11 7.15 10.48
CA LYS A 178 -7.72 8.48 10.53
C LYS A 178 -8.49 8.83 9.26
N VAL A 179 -8.42 7.98 8.24
CA VAL A 179 -9.06 8.22 6.95
C VAL A 179 -10.21 7.28 6.76
N GLN A 180 -11.39 7.84 6.58
CA GLN A 180 -12.53 7.15 6.01
C GLN A 180 -12.47 7.36 4.50
N PHE A 181 -11.99 6.35 3.76
CA PHE A 181 -11.71 6.47 2.36
C PHE A 181 -12.99 6.60 1.54
N ASP A 182 -13.09 7.69 0.79
CA ASP A 182 -14.17 7.95 -0.15
C ASP A 182 -13.75 7.49 -1.56
N SER A 183 -14.31 6.35 -1.98
CA SER A 183 -14.01 5.73 -3.27
C SER A 183 -14.57 6.53 -4.44
N ASP A 184 -15.76 7.15 -4.27
CA ASP A 184 -16.42 7.92 -5.33
C ASP A 184 -15.62 9.20 -5.61
N LEU A 185 -15.15 9.87 -4.56
CA LEU A 185 -14.26 11.02 -4.69
C LEU A 185 -12.93 10.63 -5.36
N SER A 186 -12.36 9.50 -4.97
CA SER A 186 -11.12 8.97 -5.56
C SER A 186 -11.27 8.71 -7.05
N GLU A 187 -12.39 8.11 -7.47
CA GLU A 187 -12.71 7.84 -8.87
C GLU A 187 -12.92 9.15 -9.65
N ALA A 188 -13.72 10.07 -9.10
CA ALA A 188 -14.05 11.33 -9.74
C ALA A 188 -12.81 12.18 -10.07
N ARG A 189 -11.78 12.13 -9.22
CA ARG A 189 -10.56 12.93 -9.41
C ARG A 189 -9.34 12.16 -9.89
N TYR A 190 -9.52 10.87 -10.28
CA TYR A 190 -8.44 9.99 -10.73
C TYR A 190 -7.55 10.64 -11.80
N ASN A 191 -8.14 11.20 -12.86
CA ASN A 191 -7.40 11.80 -13.96
C ASN A 191 -6.64 13.07 -13.53
N VAL A 192 -7.26 13.89 -12.68
CA VAL A 192 -6.63 15.13 -12.18
C VAL A 192 -5.43 14.78 -11.29
N VAL A 193 -5.60 13.89 -10.32
CA VAL A 193 -4.53 13.46 -9.41
C VAL A 193 -3.39 12.80 -10.19
N SER A 194 -3.70 11.91 -11.11
CA SER A 194 -2.70 11.23 -11.92
C SER A 194 -1.92 12.20 -12.81
N SER A 195 -2.61 13.13 -13.47
CA SER A 195 -1.96 14.13 -14.34
C SER A 195 -1.12 15.12 -13.54
N MET A 196 -1.63 15.62 -12.41
CA MET A 196 -0.87 16.52 -11.54
C MET A 196 0.39 15.85 -11.03
N PHE A 197 0.28 14.61 -10.54
CA PHE A 197 1.45 13.86 -10.06
C PHE A 197 2.49 13.66 -11.16
N ASP A 198 2.08 13.24 -12.35
CA ASP A 198 3.02 13.01 -13.44
C ASP A 198 3.69 14.31 -13.91
N GLN A 199 2.93 15.40 -14.04
CA GLN A 199 3.48 16.68 -14.49
C GLN A 199 4.38 17.37 -13.45
N THR A 200 4.09 17.18 -12.16
CA THR A 200 4.84 17.88 -11.11
C THR A 200 5.92 17.03 -10.46
N ILE A 201 5.81 15.70 -10.50
CA ILE A 201 6.71 14.78 -9.83
C ILE A 201 7.38 13.83 -10.83
N THR A 202 6.60 12.97 -11.54
CA THR A 202 7.18 11.89 -12.36
C THR A 202 8.13 12.41 -13.42
N PHE A 203 7.69 13.42 -14.18
CA PHE A 203 8.48 13.97 -15.30
C PHE A 203 9.52 15.01 -14.86
N ARG A 204 9.44 15.46 -13.64
CA ARG A 204 10.32 16.50 -13.09
C ARG A 204 11.18 16.04 -11.90
N LEU A 205 11.27 14.72 -11.66
CA LEU A 205 11.97 14.19 -10.50
C LEU A 205 13.42 14.68 -10.37
N LYS A 206 14.08 14.96 -11.49
CA LYS A 206 15.48 15.47 -11.48
C LYS A 206 15.59 16.96 -11.15
N GLU A 207 14.47 17.66 -11.13
CA GLU A 207 14.41 19.10 -10.84
C GLU A 207 14.00 19.37 -9.38
N LEU A 208 13.48 18.34 -8.70
CA LEU A 208 13.08 18.37 -7.28
C LEU A 208 14.26 18.02 -6.37
#